data_74789d44d8f005cc7f538b20c6e63eca
#
_entry.id   74789d44d8f005cc7f538b20c6e63eca
#
_cell.length_a   1.000
_cell.length_b   1.000
_cell.length_c   1.000
_cell.angle_alpha   90.00
_cell.angle_beta   90.00
_cell.angle_gamma   90.00
#
_symmetry.space_group_name_H-M   'P 1'
#
loop_
_entity.id
_entity.type
_entity.pdbx_description
1 polymer ?
#
loop_
_entity_poly.entity_id
_entity_poly.type
_entity_poly.pdbx_seq_one_letter_code
_entity_poly.pdbx_strand_id
1 'polypeptide(L)'
;MPIQNFAISLDLVNRHYQEPNRNRYESRYFWEQLYPLIATSGFSAIEIPYEPVWQFGGRSGVPFNRYCVNTKYGDAAGYRAALAERGIARVTGITFDPNLFMRNANIDFFFGASGHFAGEALAHAADMGADYFAISPSPYYGRALHYHPDLEAQREAFTARTVSLLSGLAAKAQDLGVALVLRNEYWGLFRGEAILPLLAALPETVKLDVDTASLQIAGVAPADFIAANITRIGCVHLTDTAFVDNDETWKTANPEFPERRATQVFRDPGTGTVDLPGIAAQLASVGYAGPVTLSARQTRDPFRALLRTRALLNQLQN
;
A
#
# COMPACT_ATOMS: atom_id res chain seq x y z
N MET A 1 0.32 -12.48 23.04
CA MET A 1 -0.97 -11.75 23.17
C MET A 1 -1.50 -11.60 21.75
N PRO A 2 -2.82 -11.67 21.51
CA PRO A 2 -3.36 -11.43 20.18
C PRO A 2 -3.03 -10.01 19.70
N ILE A 3 -2.88 -9.84 18.39
CA ILE A 3 -2.66 -8.53 17.78
C ILE A 3 -3.92 -7.70 18.03
N GLN A 4 -3.78 -6.56 18.70
CA GLN A 4 -4.93 -5.72 19.09
C GLN A 4 -5.20 -4.57 18.11
N ASN A 5 -4.26 -4.22 17.25
CA ASN A 5 -4.27 -3.00 16.45
C ASN A 5 -4.31 -3.29 14.95
N PHE A 6 -5.41 -3.89 14.49
CA PHE A 6 -5.64 -4.03 13.06
C PHE A 6 -6.15 -2.71 12.45
N ALA A 7 -5.57 -2.33 11.33
CA ALA A 7 -6.08 -1.29 10.45
C ALA A 7 -6.69 -1.90 9.19
N ILE A 8 -7.48 -1.11 8.46
CA ILE A 8 -7.90 -1.45 7.11
C ILE A 8 -7.41 -0.40 6.13
N SER A 9 -6.90 -0.86 4.99
CA SER A 9 -6.47 0.06 3.93
C SER A 9 -7.67 0.60 3.15
N LEU A 10 -7.68 1.91 2.88
CA LEU A 10 -8.67 2.53 1.99
C LEU A 10 -8.44 2.20 0.51
N ASP A 11 -7.45 1.37 0.16
CA ASP A 11 -7.31 0.77 -1.17
C ASP A 11 -8.47 -0.16 -1.54
N LEU A 12 -9.29 -0.56 -0.56
CA LEU A 12 -10.58 -1.23 -0.78
C LEU A 12 -11.53 -0.42 -1.69
N VAL A 13 -11.34 0.91 -1.79
CA VAL A 13 -12.06 1.73 -2.78
C VAL A 13 -11.29 1.70 -4.08
N ASN A 14 -11.66 0.77 -4.95
CA ASN A 14 -10.95 0.56 -6.21
C ASN A 14 -11.13 1.74 -7.17
N ARG A 15 -10.03 2.42 -7.47
CA ARG A 15 -9.97 3.62 -8.29
C ARG A 15 -9.68 3.34 -9.77
N HIS A 16 -9.28 2.11 -10.07
CA HIS A 16 -8.82 1.70 -11.39
C HIS A 16 -9.93 1.13 -12.27
N TYR A 17 -11.03 0.63 -11.67
CA TYR A 17 -12.16 0.18 -12.44
C TYR A 17 -12.90 1.36 -13.09
N GLN A 18 -13.12 1.26 -14.37
CA GLN A 18 -14.01 2.16 -15.10
C GLN A 18 -15.45 1.80 -14.78
N GLU A 19 -15.94 2.24 -13.63
CA GLU A 19 -17.34 2.08 -13.26
C GLU A 19 -18.17 3.26 -13.75
N PRO A 20 -19.41 3.04 -14.20
CA PRO A 20 -20.32 4.12 -14.64
C PRO A 20 -20.55 5.18 -13.56
N ASN A 21 -20.52 4.80 -12.28
CA ASN A 21 -20.76 5.67 -11.13
C ASN A 21 -19.50 6.04 -10.36
N ARG A 22 -18.36 6.07 -11.03
CA ARG A 22 -17.07 6.43 -10.43
C ARG A 22 -17.09 7.77 -9.67
N ASN A 23 -17.91 8.72 -10.12
CA ASN A 23 -18.06 10.04 -9.50
C ASN A 23 -18.58 9.98 -8.05
N ARG A 24 -19.18 8.88 -7.61
CA ARG A 24 -19.61 8.74 -6.21
C ARG A 24 -18.45 8.89 -5.22
N TYR A 25 -17.25 8.44 -5.59
CA TYR A 25 -16.06 8.54 -4.74
C TYR A 25 -15.51 9.98 -4.61
N GLU A 26 -15.92 10.86 -5.51
CA GLU A 26 -15.56 12.28 -5.46
C GLU A 26 -16.43 13.07 -4.48
N SER A 27 -17.52 12.47 -3.99
CA SER A 27 -18.41 13.06 -3.01
C SER A 27 -17.89 12.81 -1.59
N ARG A 28 -17.74 13.88 -0.80
CA ARG A 28 -17.50 13.80 0.63
C ARG A 28 -18.54 12.91 1.34
N TYR A 29 -19.78 12.95 0.91
CA TYR A 29 -20.86 12.13 1.45
C TYR A 29 -20.57 10.62 1.37
N PHE A 30 -19.95 10.13 0.27
CA PHE A 30 -19.56 8.73 0.17
C PHE A 30 -18.61 8.31 1.30
N TRP A 31 -17.57 9.10 1.55
CA TRP A 31 -16.57 8.81 2.58
C TRP A 31 -17.18 8.89 3.98
N GLU A 32 -18.05 9.87 4.21
CA GLU A 32 -18.76 10.02 5.47
C GLU A 32 -19.74 8.88 5.77
N GLN A 33 -20.21 8.16 4.76
CA GLN A 33 -20.98 6.92 4.92
C GLN A 33 -20.07 5.70 5.09
N LEU A 34 -18.91 5.67 4.44
CA LEU A 34 -17.99 4.55 4.49
C LEU A 34 -17.30 4.42 5.86
N TYR A 35 -16.89 5.53 6.49
CA TYR A 35 -16.17 5.49 7.75
C TYR A 35 -16.95 4.83 8.91
N PRO A 36 -18.23 5.14 9.15
CA PRO A 36 -19.01 4.41 10.14
C PRO A 36 -19.13 2.91 9.84
N LEU A 37 -19.17 2.52 8.59
CA LEU A 37 -19.19 1.10 8.20
C LEU A 37 -17.85 0.42 8.50
N ILE A 38 -16.73 1.11 8.28
CA ILE A 38 -15.41 0.64 8.69
C ILE A 38 -15.37 0.44 10.20
N ALA A 39 -15.82 1.44 10.97
CA ALA A 39 -15.84 1.39 12.44
C ALA A 39 -16.73 0.25 12.96
N THR A 40 -17.95 0.09 12.42
CA THR A 40 -18.85 -1.01 12.80
C THR A 40 -18.35 -2.37 12.36
N SER A 41 -17.45 -2.41 11.35
CA SER A 41 -16.74 -3.63 10.95
C SER A 41 -15.56 -3.97 11.88
N GLY A 42 -15.38 -3.21 12.98
CA GLY A 42 -14.39 -3.50 14.02
C GLY A 42 -13.02 -2.82 13.81
N PHE A 43 -12.90 -1.88 12.87
CA PHE A 43 -11.67 -1.14 12.64
C PHE A 43 -11.77 0.26 13.20
N SER A 44 -10.89 0.61 14.14
CA SER A 44 -10.70 1.97 14.64
C SER A 44 -9.52 2.70 13.98
N ALA A 45 -8.84 2.05 13.04
CA ALA A 45 -7.67 2.58 12.36
C ALA A 45 -7.73 2.31 10.86
N ILE A 46 -7.22 3.26 10.07
CA ILE A 46 -7.14 3.15 8.61
C ILE A 46 -5.74 3.45 8.08
N GLU A 47 -5.44 2.90 6.92
CA GLU A 47 -4.32 3.30 6.07
C GLU A 47 -4.88 4.02 4.84
N ILE A 48 -4.19 5.05 4.36
CA ILE A 48 -4.65 5.90 3.25
C ILE A 48 -3.65 5.81 2.08
N PRO A 49 -4.07 5.39 0.88
CA PRO A 49 -3.25 5.55 -0.32
C PRO A 49 -3.08 7.02 -0.68
N TYR A 50 -1.86 7.43 -1.06
CA TYR A 50 -1.60 8.77 -1.56
C TYR A 50 -1.65 8.81 -3.08
N GLU A 51 -2.57 9.60 -3.62
CA GLU A 51 -2.86 9.66 -5.05
C GLU A 51 -2.80 11.11 -5.57
N PRO A 52 -1.63 11.59 -5.98
CA PRO A 52 -1.46 12.99 -6.39
C PRO A 52 -2.28 13.36 -7.63
N VAL A 53 -2.57 12.40 -8.52
CA VAL A 53 -3.32 12.67 -9.77
C VAL A 53 -4.76 13.13 -9.54
N TRP A 54 -5.35 12.86 -8.38
CA TRP A 54 -6.70 13.28 -8.07
C TRP A 54 -6.87 14.80 -7.95
N GLN A 55 -5.78 15.53 -7.65
CA GLN A 55 -5.83 17.00 -7.55
C GLN A 55 -6.07 17.68 -8.91
N PHE A 56 -5.73 17.03 -10.04
CA PHE A 56 -5.82 17.62 -11.37
C PHE A 56 -7.15 17.38 -12.08
N GLY A 57 -8.02 16.56 -11.54
CA GLY A 57 -9.28 16.18 -12.18
C GLY A 57 -10.54 16.77 -11.56
N GLY A 58 -10.45 17.77 -10.69
CA GLY A 58 -11.60 18.30 -9.96
C GLY A 58 -12.19 17.32 -8.93
N ARG A 59 -11.44 16.27 -8.60
CA ARG A 59 -11.88 15.13 -7.78
C ARG A 59 -11.57 15.32 -6.30
N SER A 60 -11.84 16.53 -5.82
CA SER A 60 -11.48 16.96 -4.47
C SER A 60 -12.19 16.21 -3.33
N GLY A 61 -13.19 15.38 -3.64
CA GLY A 61 -13.89 14.59 -2.64
C GLY A 61 -13.11 13.36 -2.15
N VAL A 62 -12.15 12.87 -2.93
CA VAL A 62 -11.34 11.69 -2.60
C VAL A 62 -10.23 12.08 -1.63
N PRO A 63 -10.18 11.56 -0.38
CA PRO A 63 -9.26 12.03 0.66
C PRO A 63 -7.87 11.39 0.54
N PHE A 64 -7.32 11.30 -0.68
CA PHE A 64 -6.09 10.57 -0.98
C PHE A 64 -4.90 11.45 -1.32
N ASN A 65 -5.00 12.74 -1.04
CA ASN A 65 -3.88 13.67 -1.08
C ASN A 65 -4.19 14.93 -0.26
N ARG A 66 -3.16 15.69 0.00
CA ARG A 66 -3.23 16.89 0.84
C ARG A 66 -4.20 17.95 0.29
N TYR A 67 -4.19 18.15 -1.03
CA TYR A 67 -5.09 19.11 -1.69
C TYR A 67 -6.56 18.77 -1.45
N CYS A 68 -6.95 17.51 -1.65
CA CYS A 68 -8.33 17.04 -1.48
C CYS A 68 -8.76 17.12 -0.01
N VAL A 69 -7.89 16.73 0.92
CA VAL A 69 -8.13 16.86 2.37
C VAL A 69 -8.37 18.33 2.75
N ASN A 70 -7.47 19.22 2.33
CA ASN A 70 -7.60 20.66 2.64
C ASN A 70 -8.89 21.26 2.04
N THR A 71 -9.22 20.87 0.81
CA THR A 71 -10.43 21.38 0.14
C THR A 71 -11.72 20.97 0.86
N LYS A 72 -11.80 19.75 1.43
CA LYS A 72 -13.03 19.21 2.00
C LYS A 72 -13.12 19.28 3.52
N TYR A 73 -11.97 19.33 4.20
CA TYR A 73 -11.90 19.24 5.66
C TYR A 73 -11.13 20.42 6.29
N GLY A 74 -10.61 21.35 5.47
CA GLY A 74 -9.82 22.49 5.90
C GLY A 74 -8.32 22.17 6.01
N ASP A 75 -7.99 21.11 6.73
CA ASP A 75 -6.62 20.62 6.90
C ASP A 75 -6.61 19.16 7.40
N ALA A 76 -5.43 18.62 7.68
CA ALA A 76 -5.26 17.27 8.22
C ALA A 76 -5.89 17.11 9.63
N ALA A 77 -5.88 18.15 10.45
CA ALA A 77 -6.50 18.12 11.78
C ALA A 77 -8.03 18.04 11.68
N GLY A 78 -8.64 18.85 10.80
CA GLY A 78 -10.07 18.78 10.49
C GLY A 78 -10.48 17.42 9.92
N TYR A 79 -9.64 16.81 9.09
CA TYR A 79 -9.93 15.47 8.59
C TYR A 79 -9.84 14.41 9.68
N ARG A 80 -8.82 14.44 10.55
CA ARG A 80 -8.72 13.52 11.70
C ARG A 80 -9.91 13.67 12.65
N ALA A 81 -10.35 14.90 12.91
CA ALA A 81 -11.55 15.14 13.71
C ALA A 81 -12.79 14.50 13.07
N ALA A 82 -12.98 14.68 11.75
CA ALA A 82 -14.08 14.07 11.01
C ALA A 82 -14.02 12.54 11.01
N LEU A 83 -12.85 11.93 11.00
CA LEU A 83 -12.66 10.49 11.17
C LEU A 83 -13.04 10.03 12.57
N ALA A 84 -12.55 10.74 13.61
CA ALA A 84 -12.84 10.42 15.01
C ALA A 84 -14.33 10.47 15.34
N GLU A 85 -15.06 11.46 14.83
CA GLU A 85 -16.53 11.56 14.95
C GLU A 85 -17.26 10.35 14.36
N ARG A 86 -16.61 9.61 13.45
CA ARG A 86 -17.15 8.44 12.76
C ARG A 86 -16.57 7.12 13.26
N GLY A 87 -15.88 7.15 14.40
CA GLY A 87 -15.33 5.97 15.06
C GLY A 87 -13.97 5.50 14.54
N ILE A 88 -13.30 6.29 13.69
CA ILE A 88 -11.92 6.02 13.22
C ILE A 88 -10.96 6.86 14.07
N ALA A 89 -10.26 6.22 15.01
CA ALA A 89 -9.42 6.90 15.98
C ALA A 89 -8.08 7.39 15.41
N ARG A 90 -7.54 6.71 14.37
CA ARG A 90 -6.21 7.06 13.85
C ARG A 90 -5.99 6.63 12.38
N VAL A 91 -5.04 7.28 11.76
CA VAL A 91 -4.41 6.86 10.50
C VAL A 91 -3.09 6.18 10.84
N THR A 92 -2.93 4.91 10.46
CA THR A 92 -1.70 4.15 10.75
C THR A 92 -0.61 4.38 9.74
N GLY A 93 -0.96 4.58 8.48
CA GLY A 93 0.01 4.75 7.41
C GLY A 93 -0.53 5.50 6.20
N ILE A 94 0.41 6.03 5.44
CA ILE A 94 0.18 6.55 4.10
C ILE A 94 0.98 5.70 3.13
N THR A 95 0.36 5.26 2.02
CA THR A 95 1.03 4.45 1.01
C THR A 95 1.16 5.19 -0.30
N PHE A 96 2.27 4.98 -1.01
CA PHE A 96 2.54 5.64 -2.28
C PHE A 96 3.15 4.68 -3.30
N ASP A 97 2.59 4.67 -4.51
CA ASP A 97 3.10 3.89 -5.62
C ASP A 97 3.62 4.83 -6.74
N PRO A 98 4.93 4.90 -6.97
CA PRO A 98 5.53 5.73 -8.01
C PRO A 98 5.29 5.20 -9.43
N ASN A 99 4.74 3.99 -9.58
CA ASN A 99 4.44 3.39 -10.89
C ASN A 99 3.62 4.31 -11.80
N LEU A 100 2.80 5.19 -11.22
CA LEU A 100 2.00 6.15 -11.96
C LEU A 100 2.84 7.13 -12.81
N PHE A 101 4.13 7.33 -12.50
CA PHE A 101 5.04 8.21 -13.23
C PHE A 101 5.87 7.51 -14.32
N MET A 102 5.83 6.17 -14.38
CA MET A 102 6.45 5.41 -15.48
C MET A 102 5.51 5.43 -16.70
N ARG A 103 5.54 6.56 -17.45
CA ARG A 103 4.61 6.83 -18.57
C ARG A 103 5.32 7.09 -19.90
N ASN A 104 6.63 7.19 -19.90
CA ASN A 104 7.47 7.44 -21.06
C ASN A 104 8.89 6.97 -20.79
N ALA A 105 9.77 7.09 -21.79
CA ALA A 105 11.17 6.72 -21.69
C ALA A 105 12.08 7.75 -20.95
N ASN A 106 11.50 8.74 -20.27
CA ASN A 106 12.29 9.71 -19.51
C ASN A 106 12.46 9.25 -18.06
N ILE A 107 13.58 8.58 -17.80
CA ILE A 107 13.90 8.05 -16.47
C ILE A 107 14.17 9.18 -15.46
N ASP A 108 14.65 10.34 -15.89
CA ASP A 108 14.86 11.49 -14.99
C ASP A 108 13.54 12.07 -14.53
N PHE A 109 12.56 12.12 -15.43
CA PHE A 109 11.18 12.49 -15.06
C PHE A 109 10.61 11.52 -14.04
N PHE A 110 10.80 10.21 -14.25
CA PHE A 110 10.32 9.21 -13.29
C PHE A 110 10.89 9.45 -11.90
N PHE A 111 12.20 9.56 -11.75
CA PHE A 111 12.83 9.77 -10.45
C PHE A 111 12.51 11.14 -9.86
N GLY A 112 12.49 12.20 -10.67
CA GLY A 112 12.15 13.56 -10.23
C GLY A 112 10.72 13.65 -9.69
N ALA A 113 9.75 13.14 -10.46
CA ALA A 113 8.34 13.13 -10.04
C ALA A 113 8.09 12.21 -8.84
N SER A 114 8.72 11.02 -8.84
CA SER A 114 8.61 10.09 -7.69
C SER A 114 9.15 10.72 -6.41
N GLY A 115 10.31 11.39 -6.46
CA GLY A 115 10.91 12.04 -5.29
C GLY A 115 10.07 13.22 -4.79
N HIS A 116 9.54 14.04 -5.69
CA HIS A 116 8.70 15.17 -5.34
C HIS A 116 7.41 14.69 -4.63
N PHE A 117 6.65 13.80 -5.25
CA PHE A 117 5.37 13.36 -4.71
C PHE A 117 5.50 12.41 -3.52
N ALA A 118 6.56 11.58 -3.45
CA ALA A 118 6.88 10.84 -2.24
C ALA A 118 7.20 11.77 -1.07
N GLY A 119 7.90 12.89 -1.34
CA GLY A 119 8.16 13.93 -0.34
C GLY A 119 6.89 14.61 0.16
N GLU A 120 5.91 14.87 -0.71
CA GLU A 120 4.59 15.40 -0.33
C GLU A 120 3.77 14.36 0.46
N ALA A 121 3.77 13.10 0.02
CA ALA A 121 3.08 12.02 0.70
C ALA A 121 3.63 11.76 2.11
N LEU A 122 4.95 11.81 2.26
CA LEU A 122 5.62 11.70 3.56
C LEU A 122 5.26 12.87 4.50
N ALA A 123 5.25 14.11 3.99
CA ALA A 123 4.81 15.26 4.77
C ALA A 123 3.33 15.14 5.17
N HIS A 124 2.50 14.60 4.27
CA HIS A 124 1.10 14.32 4.57
C HIS A 124 0.97 13.23 5.64
N ALA A 125 1.81 12.20 5.64
CA ALA A 125 1.84 11.17 6.69
C ALA A 125 2.12 11.80 8.06
N ALA A 126 3.08 12.72 8.16
CA ALA A 126 3.36 13.45 9.38
C ALA A 126 2.18 14.34 9.82
N ASP A 127 1.55 15.09 8.89
CA ASP A 127 0.36 15.91 9.17
C ASP A 127 -0.81 15.05 9.70
N MET A 128 -0.94 13.83 9.19
CA MET A 128 -1.97 12.87 9.62
C MET A 128 -1.64 12.17 10.94
N GLY A 129 -0.42 12.32 11.47
CA GLY A 129 0.06 11.60 12.64
C GLY A 129 0.18 10.09 12.40
N ALA A 130 0.51 9.71 11.16
CA ALA A 130 0.67 8.31 10.78
C ALA A 130 1.96 7.71 11.35
N ASP A 131 1.93 6.42 11.69
CA ASP A 131 3.08 5.70 12.22
C ASP A 131 4.15 5.48 11.13
N TYR A 132 3.70 5.30 9.87
CA TYR A 132 4.61 4.99 8.76
C TYR A 132 4.18 5.62 7.43
N PHE A 133 5.15 5.73 6.55
CA PHE A 133 4.99 5.98 5.12
C PHE A 133 5.53 4.79 4.33
N ALA A 134 4.64 4.10 3.61
CA ALA A 134 5.00 2.96 2.77
C ALA A 134 5.16 3.39 1.31
N ILE A 135 6.27 2.98 0.69
CA ILE A 135 6.53 3.24 -0.72
C ILE A 135 6.89 1.95 -1.46
N SER A 136 6.29 1.74 -2.64
CA SER A 136 6.80 0.76 -3.59
C SER A 136 8.13 1.28 -4.14
N PRO A 137 9.26 0.55 -4.00
CA PRO A 137 10.59 1.10 -4.29
C PRO A 137 10.90 1.23 -5.79
N SER A 138 9.98 0.78 -6.66
CA SER A 138 10.18 0.81 -8.12
C SER A 138 8.85 0.91 -8.86
N PRO A 139 8.88 1.23 -10.15
CA PRO A 139 7.73 1.02 -11.03
C PRO A 139 7.50 -0.48 -11.24
N TYR A 140 6.38 -0.84 -11.83
CA TYR A 140 6.12 -2.19 -12.31
C TYR A 140 7.14 -2.58 -13.37
N TYR A 141 7.70 -3.78 -13.23
CA TYR A 141 8.77 -4.29 -14.11
C TYR A 141 8.37 -4.24 -15.59
N GLY A 142 7.22 -4.82 -15.94
CA GLY A 142 6.76 -4.86 -17.32
C GLY A 142 6.50 -3.48 -17.91
N ARG A 143 6.07 -2.51 -17.11
CA ARG A 143 5.91 -1.11 -17.54
C ARG A 143 7.27 -0.44 -17.74
N ALA A 144 8.21 -0.66 -16.84
CA ALA A 144 9.57 -0.15 -16.98
C ALA A 144 10.24 -0.75 -18.22
N LEU A 145 10.12 -2.06 -18.43
CA LEU A 145 10.66 -2.74 -19.62
C LEU A 145 10.02 -2.26 -20.93
N HIS A 146 8.73 -1.93 -20.93
CA HIS A 146 8.04 -1.37 -22.10
C HIS A 146 8.67 -0.06 -22.58
N TYR A 147 9.04 0.83 -21.64
CA TYR A 147 9.67 2.12 -21.97
C TYR A 147 11.20 2.07 -22.06
N HIS A 148 11.81 1.07 -21.41
CA HIS A 148 13.26 0.87 -21.33
C HIS A 148 13.60 -0.58 -21.66
N PRO A 149 13.65 -0.99 -22.95
CA PRO A 149 13.90 -2.38 -23.35
C PRO A 149 15.26 -2.92 -22.88
N ASP A 150 16.21 -2.03 -22.58
CA ASP A 150 17.55 -2.31 -22.05
C ASP A 150 17.62 -2.23 -20.50
N LEU A 151 16.47 -2.27 -19.83
CA LEU A 151 16.36 -2.13 -18.35
C LEU A 151 17.29 -3.09 -17.60
N GLU A 152 17.43 -4.33 -18.08
CA GLU A 152 18.30 -5.31 -17.41
C GLU A 152 19.79 -4.92 -17.50
N ALA A 153 20.23 -4.33 -18.61
CA ALA A 153 21.60 -3.82 -18.75
C ALA A 153 21.82 -2.55 -17.87
N GLN A 154 20.74 -1.83 -17.54
CA GLN A 154 20.80 -0.62 -16.73
C GLN A 154 20.37 -0.85 -15.28
N ARG A 155 20.12 -2.09 -14.86
CA ARG A 155 19.58 -2.44 -13.53
C ARG A 155 20.42 -1.89 -12.38
N GLU A 156 21.73 -1.96 -12.48
CA GLU A 156 22.64 -1.44 -11.45
C GLU A 156 22.50 0.09 -11.30
N ALA A 157 22.51 0.83 -12.42
CA ALA A 157 22.33 2.28 -12.41
C ALA A 157 20.94 2.67 -11.90
N PHE A 158 19.90 1.95 -12.29
CA PHE A 158 18.54 2.15 -11.75
C PHE A 158 18.48 1.91 -10.24
N THR A 159 19.09 0.83 -9.77
CA THR A 159 19.16 0.49 -8.34
C THR A 159 19.90 1.56 -7.54
N ALA A 160 21.03 2.05 -8.04
CA ALA A 160 21.79 3.13 -7.40
C ALA A 160 20.96 4.42 -7.25
N ARG A 161 20.20 4.79 -8.29
CA ARG A 161 19.27 5.93 -8.23
C ARG A 161 18.12 5.70 -7.23
N THR A 162 17.59 4.49 -7.18
CA THR A 162 16.56 4.10 -6.19
C THR A 162 17.11 4.22 -4.77
N VAL A 163 18.32 3.72 -4.51
CA VAL A 163 18.98 3.86 -3.19
C VAL A 163 19.17 5.33 -2.83
N SER A 164 19.62 6.16 -3.76
CA SER A 164 19.79 7.60 -3.53
C SER A 164 18.47 8.28 -3.16
N LEU A 165 17.39 8.01 -3.92
CA LEU A 165 16.06 8.53 -3.65
C LEU A 165 15.56 8.12 -2.26
N LEU A 166 15.61 6.82 -1.96
CA LEU A 166 15.11 6.27 -0.70
C LEU A 166 15.93 6.72 0.51
N SER A 167 17.26 6.90 0.36
CA SER A 167 18.11 7.47 1.42
C SER A 167 17.73 8.91 1.75
N GLY A 168 17.44 9.73 0.73
CA GLY A 168 16.95 11.08 0.93
C GLY A 168 15.58 11.12 1.62
N LEU A 169 14.67 10.21 1.24
CA LEU A 169 13.37 10.06 1.92
C LEU A 169 13.52 9.56 3.35
N ALA A 170 14.47 8.65 3.63
CA ALA A 170 14.74 8.14 4.97
C ALA A 170 15.19 9.24 5.94
N ALA A 171 16.09 10.13 5.50
CA ALA A 171 16.51 11.28 6.28
C ALA A 171 15.32 12.20 6.60
N LYS A 172 14.52 12.54 5.59
CA LYS A 172 13.31 13.35 5.78
C LYS A 172 12.27 12.69 6.68
N ALA A 173 12.09 11.35 6.58
CA ALA A 173 11.17 10.59 7.41
C ALA A 173 11.59 10.64 8.89
N GLN A 174 12.88 10.52 9.16
CA GLN A 174 13.45 10.65 10.50
C GLN A 174 13.19 12.04 11.10
N ASP A 175 13.40 13.12 10.32
CA ASP A 175 13.12 14.49 10.75
C ASP A 175 11.64 14.71 11.08
N LEU A 176 10.74 14.02 10.38
CA LEU A 176 9.30 14.12 10.56
C LEU A 176 8.74 13.13 11.61
N GLY A 177 9.56 12.23 12.15
CA GLY A 177 9.14 11.22 13.11
C GLY A 177 8.22 10.13 12.51
N VAL A 178 8.31 9.89 11.20
CA VAL A 178 7.54 8.86 10.47
C VAL A 178 8.47 7.73 10.03
N ALA A 179 8.08 6.48 10.24
CA ALA A 179 8.87 5.35 9.75
C ALA A 179 8.76 5.23 8.22
N LEU A 180 9.89 5.14 7.51
CA LEU A 180 9.90 4.78 6.09
C LEU A 180 9.90 3.27 5.94
N VAL A 181 8.92 2.72 5.21
CA VAL A 181 8.83 1.28 4.93
C VAL A 181 8.73 1.00 3.44
N LEU A 182 9.36 -0.08 2.98
CA LEU A 182 9.40 -0.49 1.58
C LEU A 182 8.45 -1.64 1.34
N ARG A 183 7.48 -1.46 0.44
CA ARG A 183 6.53 -2.51 0.06
C ARG A 183 7.15 -3.49 -0.92
N ASN A 184 7.04 -4.78 -0.64
CA ASN A 184 7.45 -5.86 -1.54
C ASN A 184 6.40 -6.11 -2.64
N GLU A 185 6.16 -5.13 -3.49
CA GLU A 185 5.17 -5.24 -4.56
C GLU A 185 5.57 -6.30 -5.59
N TYR A 186 4.67 -7.28 -5.84
CA TYR A 186 4.93 -8.39 -6.78
C TYR A 186 5.29 -7.92 -8.20
N TRP A 187 4.67 -6.84 -8.64
CA TRP A 187 4.86 -6.29 -9.98
C TRP A 187 6.15 -5.49 -10.15
N GLY A 188 6.82 -5.14 -9.05
CA GLY A 188 8.00 -4.29 -9.05
C GLY A 188 9.29 -5.00 -9.46
N LEU A 189 10.34 -4.19 -9.68
CA LEU A 189 11.70 -4.72 -9.96
C LEU A 189 12.27 -5.48 -8.75
N PHE A 190 11.88 -5.06 -7.54
CA PHE A 190 12.38 -5.62 -6.27
C PHE A 190 11.35 -6.55 -5.62
N ARG A 191 10.70 -7.41 -6.42
CA ARG A 191 9.68 -8.35 -5.97
C ARG A 191 10.27 -9.50 -5.15
N GLY A 192 9.46 -10.07 -4.27
CA GLY A 192 9.87 -11.20 -3.43
C GLY A 192 11.15 -10.88 -2.62
N GLU A 193 12.10 -11.78 -2.62
CA GLU A 193 13.37 -11.63 -1.91
C GLU A 193 14.33 -10.61 -2.54
N ALA A 194 14.09 -10.18 -3.79
CA ALA A 194 14.93 -9.17 -4.44
C ALA A 194 14.89 -7.80 -3.72
N ILE A 195 13.95 -7.57 -2.82
CA ILE A 195 13.91 -6.38 -1.98
C ILE A 195 15.00 -6.37 -0.88
N LEU A 196 15.50 -7.53 -0.47
CA LEU A 196 16.45 -7.64 0.64
C LEU A 196 17.82 -7.00 0.34
N PRO A 197 18.45 -7.21 -0.84
CA PRO A 197 19.67 -6.48 -1.21
C PRO A 197 19.47 -4.96 -1.27
N LEU A 198 18.31 -4.49 -1.77
CA LEU A 198 17.98 -3.07 -1.74
C LEU A 198 17.89 -2.55 -0.30
N LEU A 199 17.19 -3.27 0.57
CA LEU A 199 17.06 -2.89 1.98
C LEU A 199 18.40 -2.87 2.71
N ALA A 200 19.31 -3.80 2.37
CA ALA A 200 20.66 -3.84 2.95
C ALA A 200 21.53 -2.64 2.54
N ALA A 201 21.25 -2.02 1.38
CA ALA A 201 21.94 -0.82 0.90
C ALA A 201 21.39 0.48 1.52
N LEU A 202 20.36 0.41 2.35
CA LEU A 202 19.68 1.57 2.96
C LEU A 202 19.95 1.65 4.46
N PRO A 203 19.76 2.83 5.09
CA PRO A 203 19.86 2.98 6.54
C PRO A 203 18.99 1.97 7.29
N GLU A 204 19.43 1.52 8.45
CA GLU A 204 18.69 0.55 9.28
C GLU A 204 17.31 1.05 9.75
N THR A 205 17.10 2.35 9.75
CA THR A 205 15.81 2.98 10.03
C THR A 205 14.75 2.68 8.97
N VAL A 206 15.16 2.35 7.75
CA VAL A 206 14.24 1.89 6.68
C VAL A 206 13.85 0.45 6.97
N LYS A 207 12.56 0.16 6.96
CA LYS A 207 12.00 -1.16 7.26
C LYS A 207 11.23 -1.72 6.06
N LEU A 208 10.71 -2.94 6.21
CA LEU A 208 9.84 -3.60 5.23
C LEU A 208 8.38 -3.33 5.56
N ASP A 209 7.60 -3.13 4.53
CA ASP A 209 6.15 -3.28 4.49
C ASP A 209 5.86 -4.61 3.79
N VAL A 210 5.51 -5.64 4.54
CA VAL A 210 5.32 -6.99 4.02
C VAL A 210 3.90 -7.19 3.52
N ASP A 211 3.72 -7.27 2.18
CA ASP A 211 2.47 -7.67 1.54
C ASP A 211 2.45 -9.19 1.33
N THR A 212 1.54 -9.88 2.03
CA THR A 212 1.52 -11.34 2.07
C THR A 212 1.12 -11.99 0.74
N ALA A 213 0.18 -11.41 0.01
CA ALA A 213 -0.20 -11.91 -1.31
C ALA A 213 0.92 -11.73 -2.34
N SER A 214 1.60 -10.58 -2.32
CA SER A 214 2.73 -10.32 -3.22
C SER A 214 3.88 -11.31 -3.03
N LEU A 215 4.17 -11.71 -1.77
CA LEU A 215 5.13 -12.77 -1.50
C LEU A 215 4.66 -14.11 -2.06
N GLN A 216 3.43 -14.50 -1.75
CA GLN A 216 2.89 -15.79 -2.20
C GLN A 216 2.89 -15.92 -3.72
N ILE A 217 2.48 -14.88 -4.46
CA ILE A 217 2.52 -14.87 -5.93
C ILE A 217 3.97 -14.96 -6.45
N ALA A 218 4.92 -14.36 -5.73
CA ALA A 218 6.35 -14.45 -6.06
C ALA A 218 6.97 -15.81 -5.73
N GLY A 219 6.20 -16.74 -5.16
CA GLY A 219 6.69 -18.07 -4.78
C GLY A 219 7.46 -18.08 -3.45
N VAL A 220 7.35 -17.03 -2.64
CA VAL A 220 7.96 -16.90 -1.32
C VAL A 220 6.91 -17.17 -0.26
N ALA A 221 7.17 -18.09 0.67
CA ALA A 221 6.27 -18.37 1.78
C ALA A 221 6.23 -17.15 2.74
N PRO A 222 5.06 -16.48 2.91
CA PRO A 222 5.00 -15.25 3.71
C PRO A 222 5.42 -15.44 5.17
N ALA A 223 5.03 -16.56 5.78
CA ALA A 223 5.38 -16.86 7.17
C ALA A 223 6.90 -17.00 7.36
N ASP A 224 7.58 -17.73 6.47
CA ASP A 224 9.03 -17.93 6.54
C ASP A 224 9.78 -16.62 6.30
N PHE A 225 9.33 -15.83 5.33
CA PHE A 225 9.90 -14.51 5.04
C PHE A 225 9.79 -13.56 6.25
N ILE A 226 8.62 -13.54 6.90
CA ILE A 226 8.38 -12.75 8.11
C ILE A 226 9.30 -13.21 9.24
N ALA A 227 9.39 -14.53 9.49
CA ALA A 227 10.25 -15.07 10.55
C ALA A 227 11.72 -14.68 10.34
N ALA A 228 12.21 -14.81 9.12
CA ALA A 228 13.62 -14.52 8.78
C ALA A 228 13.97 -13.02 8.88
N ASN A 229 12.97 -12.12 8.71
CA ASN A 229 13.22 -10.68 8.60
C ASN A 229 12.54 -9.85 9.69
N ILE A 230 12.05 -10.46 10.77
CA ILE A 230 11.17 -9.82 11.78
C ILE A 230 11.71 -8.50 12.34
N THR A 231 13.03 -8.39 12.55
CA THR A 231 13.67 -7.18 13.07
C THR A 231 13.67 -6.00 12.08
N ARG A 232 13.48 -6.29 10.80
CA ARG A 232 13.45 -5.30 9.72
C ARG A 232 12.01 -5.03 9.22
N ILE A 233 10.99 -5.63 9.82
CA ILE A 233 9.58 -5.39 9.45
C ILE A 233 9.05 -4.17 10.20
N GLY A 234 8.55 -3.19 9.46
CA GLY A 234 7.90 -1.98 9.98
C GLY A 234 6.38 -2.07 9.99
N CYS A 235 5.79 -2.73 8.99
CA CYS A 235 4.36 -3.06 8.97
C CYS A 235 4.09 -4.34 8.17
N VAL A 236 2.91 -4.92 8.34
CA VAL A 236 2.47 -6.11 7.61
C VAL A 236 1.11 -5.85 6.99
N HIS A 237 1.00 -6.07 5.68
CA HIS A 237 -0.27 -6.09 4.96
C HIS A 237 -0.75 -7.51 4.80
N LEU A 238 -1.85 -7.84 5.49
CA LEU A 238 -2.58 -9.07 5.32
C LEU A 238 -3.46 -8.95 4.08
N THR A 239 -2.86 -9.20 2.93
CA THR A 239 -3.51 -9.30 1.63
C THR A 239 -3.72 -10.75 1.26
N ASP A 240 -4.77 -11.03 0.49
CA ASP A 240 -5.11 -12.39 0.10
C ASP A 240 -5.14 -12.56 -1.41
N THR A 241 -4.81 -13.78 -1.86
CA THR A 241 -4.79 -14.14 -3.27
C THR A 241 -5.08 -15.63 -3.45
N ALA A 242 -5.61 -15.99 -4.60
CA ALA A 242 -5.60 -17.36 -5.12
C ALA A 242 -4.96 -17.40 -6.52
N PHE A 243 -4.27 -16.32 -6.89
CA PHE A 243 -3.63 -16.18 -8.19
C PHE A 243 -2.27 -16.87 -8.19
N VAL A 244 -2.04 -17.67 -9.23
CA VAL A 244 -0.75 -18.27 -9.54
C VAL A 244 -0.31 -17.72 -10.91
N ASP A 245 0.84 -17.08 -10.95
CA ASP A 245 1.36 -16.45 -12.15
C ASP A 245 2.16 -17.45 -13.01
N ASN A 246 1.45 -18.30 -13.73
CA ASN A 246 2.06 -19.27 -14.65
C ASN A 246 2.58 -18.63 -15.95
N ASP A 247 2.09 -17.44 -16.29
CA ASP A 247 2.34 -16.77 -17.57
C ASP A 247 3.34 -15.60 -17.42
N GLU A 248 3.98 -15.46 -16.27
CA GLU A 248 4.88 -14.34 -15.96
C GLU A 248 4.23 -12.96 -16.23
N THR A 249 2.97 -12.78 -15.83
CA THR A 249 2.19 -11.57 -16.09
C THR A 249 2.84 -10.31 -15.51
N TRP A 250 3.72 -10.46 -14.52
CA TRP A 250 4.52 -9.38 -13.96
C TRP A 250 5.45 -8.70 -14.99
N LYS A 251 5.73 -9.38 -16.13
CA LYS A 251 6.48 -8.81 -17.26
C LYS A 251 5.60 -7.97 -18.19
N THR A 252 4.29 -7.98 -18.01
CA THR A 252 3.37 -7.18 -18.84
C THR A 252 3.28 -5.73 -18.34
N ALA A 253 2.93 -4.80 -19.22
CA ALA A 253 2.86 -3.38 -18.88
C ALA A 253 1.77 -3.05 -17.84
N ASN A 254 0.71 -3.85 -17.76
CA ASN A 254 -0.40 -3.68 -16.82
C ASN A 254 -0.78 -5.03 -16.20
N PRO A 255 0.05 -5.58 -15.33
CA PRO A 255 -0.11 -6.95 -14.82
C PRO A 255 -1.34 -7.13 -13.92
N GLU A 256 -1.74 -6.12 -13.16
CA GLU A 256 -2.92 -6.20 -12.27
C GLU A 256 -4.24 -6.24 -13.03
N PHE A 257 -4.26 -5.75 -14.26
CA PHE A 257 -5.46 -5.65 -15.11
C PHE A 257 -5.15 -6.22 -16.49
N PRO A 258 -4.93 -7.54 -16.63
CA PRO A 258 -4.76 -8.15 -17.93
C PRO A 258 -6.01 -7.88 -18.78
N GLU A 259 -5.82 -7.30 -19.96
CA GLU A 259 -6.85 -6.67 -20.82
C GLU A 259 -8.09 -7.56 -21.13
N ARG A 260 -8.02 -8.86 -20.90
CA ARG A 260 -9.08 -9.79 -21.32
C ARG A 260 -9.57 -10.74 -20.24
N ARG A 261 -9.08 -10.65 -19.01
CA ARG A 261 -9.49 -11.56 -17.93
C ARG A 261 -10.10 -10.77 -16.79
N ALA A 262 -11.35 -11.05 -16.47
CA ALA A 262 -11.99 -10.63 -15.23
C ALA A 262 -11.35 -11.29 -13.98
N THR A 263 -10.10 -11.74 -14.08
CA THR A 263 -9.39 -12.44 -13.03
C THR A 263 -8.89 -11.43 -12.02
N GLN A 264 -9.51 -11.42 -10.88
CA GLN A 264 -9.08 -10.67 -9.73
C GLN A 264 -7.82 -11.33 -9.17
N VAL A 265 -6.68 -10.64 -9.20
CA VAL A 265 -5.40 -11.14 -8.66
C VAL A 265 -5.46 -11.17 -7.14
N PHE A 266 -5.83 -10.05 -6.53
CA PHE A 266 -6.04 -9.97 -5.09
C PHE A 266 -7.48 -10.29 -4.72
N ARG A 267 -7.67 -10.95 -3.61
CA ARG A 267 -8.97 -11.36 -3.08
C ARG A 267 -9.34 -10.53 -1.85
N ASP A 268 -10.64 -10.47 -1.55
CA ASP A 268 -11.06 -9.98 -0.24
C ASP A 268 -10.42 -10.88 0.84
N PRO A 269 -9.81 -10.32 1.91
CA PRO A 269 -9.12 -11.10 2.93
C PRO A 269 -9.99 -12.25 3.49
N GLY A 270 -9.40 -13.44 3.55
CA GLY A 270 -10.07 -14.68 3.97
C GLY A 270 -10.81 -15.41 2.84
N THR A 271 -10.65 -15.00 1.57
CA THR A 271 -11.28 -15.69 0.43
C THR A 271 -10.28 -16.20 -0.61
N GLY A 272 -9.01 -16.07 -0.34
CA GLY A 272 -7.91 -16.63 -1.14
C GLY A 272 -7.31 -17.87 -0.51
N THR A 273 -6.02 -18.04 -0.69
CA THR A 273 -5.25 -19.22 -0.23
C THR A 273 -4.08 -18.87 0.69
N VAL A 274 -3.89 -17.58 1.02
CA VAL A 274 -2.88 -17.16 2.00
C VAL A 274 -3.35 -17.56 3.40
N ASP A 275 -2.48 -18.21 4.17
CA ASP A 275 -2.80 -18.56 5.57
C ASP A 275 -2.69 -17.32 6.48
N LEU A 276 -3.65 -16.41 6.33
CA LEU A 276 -3.69 -15.17 7.13
C LEU A 276 -3.81 -15.43 8.64
N PRO A 277 -4.61 -16.41 9.11
CA PRO A 277 -4.65 -16.77 10.53
C PRO A 277 -3.30 -17.28 11.05
N GLY A 278 -2.63 -18.17 10.32
CA GLY A 278 -1.31 -18.68 10.71
C GLY A 278 -0.26 -17.57 10.78
N ILE A 279 -0.25 -16.64 9.82
CA ILE A 279 0.63 -15.48 9.83
C ILE A 279 0.36 -14.57 11.05
N ALA A 280 -0.91 -14.29 11.35
CA ALA A 280 -1.27 -13.47 12.51
C ALA A 280 -0.87 -14.14 13.83
N ALA A 281 -1.07 -15.46 13.96
CA ALA A 281 -0.63 -16.23 15.12
C ALA A 281 0.90 -16.20 15.27
N GLN A 282 1.64 -16.30 14.17
CA GLN A 282 3.10 -16.20 14.18
C GLN A 282 3.57 -14.81 14.64
N LEU A 283 3.01 -13.73 14.10
CA LEU A 283 3.32 -12.36 14.53
C LEU A 283 3.05 -12.17 16.02
N ALA A 284 1.94 -12.71 16.53
CA ALA A 284 1.61 -12.67 17.95
C ALA A 284 2.62 -13.48 18.80
N SER A 285 3.08 -14.64 18.31
CA SER A 285 4.01 -15.52 19.03
C SER A 285 5.39 -14.90 19.24
N VAL A 286 5.84 -14.09 18.27
CA VAL A 286 7.12 -13.36 18.33
C VAL A 286 6.99 -11.98 18.99
N GLY A 287 5.81 -11.62 19.49
CA GLY A 287 5.57 -10.33 20.15
C GLY A 287 5.63 -9.14 19.20
N TYR A 288 5.27 -9.31 17.92
CA TYR A 288 5.26 -8.20 16.96
C TYR A 288 4.26 -7.13 17.40
N ALA A 289 4.77 -5.91 17.60
CA ALA A 289 3.98 -4.76 18.07
C ALA A 289 3.72 -3.71 16.97
N GLY A 290 4.24 -3.93 15.76
CA GLY A 290 4.05 -3.03 14.64
C GLY A 290 2.62 -3.05 14.07
N PRO A 291 2.31 -2.12 13.16
CA PRO A 291 1.01 -2.08 12.49
C PRO A 291 0.74 -3.33 11.64
N VAL A 292 -0.50 -3.81 11.68
CA VAL A 292 -1.02 -4.86 10.81
C VAL A 292 -2.25 -4.33 10.09
N THR A 293 -2.18 -4.26 8.78
CA THR A 293 -3.23 -3.69 7.93
C THR A 293 -3.87 -4.78 7.08
N LEU A 294 -5.21 -4.90 7.12
CA LEU A 294 -5.93 -5.71 6.17
C LEU A 294 -6.17 -4.90 4.89
N SER A 295 -5.92 -5.51 3.75
CA SER A 295 -6.07 -4.86 2.44
C SER A 295 -6.95 -5.70 1.53
N ALA A 296 -8.02 -5.08 1.03
CA ALA A 296 -8.94 -5.67 0.05
C ALA A 296 -8.78 -5.01 -1.32
N ARG A 297 -7.51 -4.74 -1.70
CA ARG A 297 -7.19 -4.12 -3.00
C ARG A 297 -7.83 -4.91 -4.15
N GLN A 298 -8.24 -4.22 -5.20
CA GLN A 298 -8.99 -4.77 -6.34
C GLN A 298 -10.41 -5.30 -6.03
N THR A 299 -10.95 -5.12 -4.82
CA THR A 299 -12.35 -5.46 -4.62
C THR A 299 -13.26 -4.60 -5.50
N ARG A 300 -14.31 -5.22 -6.05
CA ARG A 300 -15.35 -4.51 -6.82
C ARG A 300 -16.44 -3.94 -5.93
N ASP A 301 -16.52 -4.42 -4.69
CA ASP A 301 -17.56 -4.05 -3.75
C ASP A 301 -16.95 -3.85 -2.35
N PRO A 302 -16.66 -2.60 -1.97
CA PRO A 302 -16.04 -2.29 -0.69
C PRO A 302 -16.91 -2.71 0.50
N PHE A 303 -18.23 -2.70 0.37
CA PHE A 303 -19.13 -3.07 1.45
C PHE A 303 -19.08 -4.58 1.72
N ARG A 304 -19.12 -5.38 0.65
CA ARG A 304 -18.93 -6.84 0.75
C ARG A 304 -17.55 -7.19 1.29
N ALA A 305 -16.51 -6.49 0.84
CA ALA A 305 -15.15 -6.69 1.34
C ALA A 305 -15.06 -6.41 2.84
N LEU A 306 -15.67 -5.34 3.34
CA LEU A 306 -15.73 -5.04 4.78
C LEU A 306 -16.41 -6.16 5.59
N LEU A 307 -17.52 -6.70 5.11
CA LEU A 307 -18.21 -7.81 5.80
C LEU A 307 -17.34 -9.07 5.88
N ARG A 308 -16.63 -9.42 4.79
CA ARG A 308 -15.71 -10.55 4.75
C ARG A 308 -14.51 -10.33 5.66
N THR A 309 -13.92 -9.14 5.59
CA THR A 309 -12.79 -8.75 6.43
C THR A 309 -13.18 -8.76 7.91
N ARG A 310 -14.40 -8.36 8.27
CA ARG A 310 -14.93 -8.49 9.63
C ARG A 310 -14.99 -9.94 10.09
N ALA A 311 -15.45 -10.86 9.24
CA ALA A 311 -15.50 -12.27 9.57
C ALA A 311 -14.10 -12.84 9.85
N LEU A 312 -13.11 -12.46 9.01
CA LEU A 312 -11.71 -12.80 9.24
C LEU A 312 -11.17 -12.18 10.54
N LEU A 313 -11.41 -10.87 10.77
CA LEU A 313 -10.94 -10.17 11.96
C LEU A 313 -11.37 -10.89 13.26
N ASN A 314 -12.60 -11.39 13.31
CA ASN A 314 -13.08 -12.17 14.44
C ASN A 314 -12.28 -13.48 14.65
N GLN A 315 -11.75 -14.08 13.59
CA GLN A 315 -10.88 -15.26 13.69
C GLN A 315 -9.47 -14.89 14.16
N LEU A 316 -8.95 -13.74 13.74
CA LEU A 316 -7.61 -13.29 14.11
C LEU A 316 -7.50 -12.79 15.56
N GLN A 317 -8.62 -12.41 16.17
CA GLN A 317 -8.69 -11.89 17.54
C GLN A 317 -9.01 -12.95 18.59
N ASN A 318 -9.48 -14.12 18.18
CA ASN A 318 -9.76 -15.27 19.05
C ASN A 318 -8.57 -16.24 19.11
#